data_5d59cda6175f8559e16f54c3332cf248
#
_entry.id   5d59cda6175f8559e16f54c3332cf248
#
_cell.length_a   1.000
_cell.length_b   1.000
_cell.length_c   1.000
_cell.angle_alpha   90.00
_cell.angle_beta   90.00
_cell.angle_gamma   90.00
#
_symmetry.space_group_name_H-M   'P 1'
#
loop_
_entity.id
_entity.type
_entity.pdbx_description
1 polymer ?
#
loop_
_entity_poly.entity_id
_entity_poly.type
_entity_poly.pdbx_seq_one_letter_code
_entity_poly.pdbx_strand_id
1 'polypeptide(L)'
;MTIEHKVIALEARLRACANVRTLGVRTNFSDYSETEAALIRSASKIYYPTPFYADLFDSMGKSTFPSYHTYKCVQDKIKQTALFALLGIPHPRTRVFYGKRQKSLISSKFKFPFIAKIPRGSALGRGVFLIENQAALERYCAQVTAAYIQEYLPIDRDMRIVVIGRQVVHAYWRIAP
;
A
#
# COMPACT_ATOMS: atom_id res chain seq x y z
N MET A 1 -4.01 -36.98 20.96
CA MET A 1 -4.04 -35.51 20.99
C MET A 1 -3.73 -35.02 19.60
N THR A 2 -4.74 -34.59 18.86
CA THR A 2 -4.57 -33.97 17.53
C THR A 2 -3.86 -32.64 17.75
N ILE A 3 -2.66 -32.49 17.24
CA ILE A 3 -1.97 -31.20 17.19
C ILE A 3 -2.80 -30.35 16.24
N GLU A 4 -3.62 -29.46 16.81
CA GLU A 4 -4.37 -28.48 16.08
C GLU A 4 -3.33 -27.58 15.39
N HIS A 5 -3.16 -27.73 14.07
CA HIS A 5 -2.25 -26.89 13.29
C HIS A 5 -2.80 -25.46 13.25
N LYS A 6 -2.44 -24.68 14.25
CA LYS A 6 -2.80 -23.27 14.30
C LYS A 6 -2.13 -22.52 13.16
N VAL A 7 -2.90 -21.66 12.53
CA VAL A 7 -2.41 -20.74 11.52
C VAL A 7 -1.41 -19.76 12.16
N ILE A 8 -0.29 -19.49 11.51
CA ILE A 8 0.74 -18.58 12.01
C ILE A 8 0.48 -17.16 11.52
N ALA A 9 0.51 -16.21 12.46
CA ALA A 9 0.48 -14.77 12.18
C ALA A 9 1.64 -14.07 12.90
N LEU A 10 2.16 -12.98 12.32
CA LEU A 10 3.17 -12.16 13.01
C LEU A 10 2.56 -10.95 13.70
N GLU A 11 1.81 -10.10 12.98
CA GLU A 11 1.14 -8.93 13.58
C GLU A 11 -0.02 -9.35 14.49
N ALA A 12 -0.36 -8.49 15.45
CA ALA A 12 -1.38 -8.76 16.46
C ALA A 12 -2.84 -8.80 15.96
N ARG A 13 -3.07 -8.57 14.66
CA ARG A 13 -4.42 -8.42 14.07
C ARG A 13 -5.33 -9.63 14.28
N LEU A 14 -4.75 -10.82 14.39
CA LEU A 14 -5.49 -12.07 14.61
C LEU A 14 -5.31 -12.65 16.01
N ARG A 15 -4.80 -11.87 16.96
CA ARG A 15 -4.52 -12.35 18.33
C ARG A 15 -5.76 -12.93 19.04
N ALA A 16 -6.93 -12.40 18.76
CA ALA A 16 -8.18 -12.86 19.35
C ALA A 16 -8.75 -14.13 18.68
N CYS A 17 -8.18 -14.60 17.57
CA CYS A 17 -8.67 -15.77 16.86
C CYS A 17 -8.11 -17.04 17.51
N ALA A 18 -8.97 -17.93 18.00
CA ALA A 18 -8.59 -19.14 18.74
C ALA A 18 -7.72 -20.11 17.91
N ASN A 19 -7.94 -20.16 16.59
CA ASN A 19 -7.22 -21.01 15.64
C ASN A 19 -5.94 -20.37 15.08
N VAL A 20 -5.50 -19.23 15.61
CA VAL A 20 -4.30 -18.51 15.16
C VAL A 20 -3.29 -18.43 16.30
N ARG A 21 -2.02 -18.73 15.99
CA ARG A 21 -0.89 -18.45 16.85
C ARG A 21 -0.18 -17.19 16.37
N THR A 22 -0.30 -16.13 17.13
CA THR A 22 0.39 -14.85 16.87
C THR A 22 1.74 -14.84 17.57
N LEU A 23 2.82 -14.73 16.79
CA LEU A 23 4.20 -14.80 17.32
C LEU A 23 4.78 -13.42 17.65
N GLY A 24 4.15 -12.34 17.16
CA GLY A 24 4.72 -11.00 17.24
C GLY A 24 5.68 -10.72 16.09
N VAL A 25 5.92 -9.43 15.83
CA VAL A 25 6.92 -8.98 14.86
C VAL A 25 8.21 -8.66 15.58
N ARG A 26 9.30 -9.29 15.17
CA ARG A 26 10.66 -9.05 15.68
C ARG A 26 11.53 -8.48 14.57
N THR A 27 12.36 -7.51 14.89
CA THR A 27 13.26 -6.88 13.93
C THR A 27 14.33 -7.86 13.43
N ASN A 28 14.86 -8.66 14.34
CA ASN A 28 15.84 -9.68 14.00
C ASN A 28 15.19 -11.06 14.08
N PHE A 29 15.40 -11.90 13.07
CA PHE A 29 14.85 -13.25 13.07
C PHE A 29 15.43 -14.11 14.21
N SER A 30 16.66 -13.84 14.64
CA SER A 30 17.30 -14.48 15.78
C SER A 30 16.61 -14.24 17.13
N ASP A 31 15.74 -13.24 17.22
CA ASP A 31 14.99 -12.95 18.45
C ASP A 31 13.78 -13.89 18.64
N TYR A 32 13.40 -14.67 17.63
CA TYR A 32 12.43 -15.75 17.77
C TYR A 32 13.09 -16.94 18.47
N SER A 33 12.36 -17.57 19.41
CA SER A 33 12.82 -18.84 19.98
C SER A 33 12.95 -19.92 18.90
N GLU A 34 13.71 -20.96 19.14
CA GLU A 34 13.86 -22.07 18.19
C GLU A 34 12.52 -22.69 17.80
N THR A 35 11.59 -22.82 18.74
CA THR A 35 10.23 -23.31 18.48
C THR A 35 9.45 -22.38 17.58
N GLU A 36 9.49 -21.06 17.82
CA GLU A 36 8.83 -20.07 16.97
C GLU A 36 9.44 -20.02 15.56
N ALA A 37 10.76 -20.05 15.48
CA ALA A 37 11.49 -20.09 14.21
C ALA A 37 11.16 -21.36 13.41
N ALA A 38 11.04 -22.51 14.05
CA ALA A 38 10.62 -23.75 13.42
C ALA A 38 9.19 -23.67 12.88
N LEU A 39 8.25 -23.08 13.62
CA LEU A 39 6.89 -22.83 13.16
C LEU A 39 6.86 -21.91 11.93
N ILE A 40 7.62 -20.82 11.93
CA ILE A 40 7.74 -19.93 10.79
C ILE A 40 8.32 -20.66 9.58
N ARG A 41 9.37 -21.46 9.77
CA ARG A 41 10.02 -22.21 8.68
C ARG A 41 9.10 -23.28 8.09
N SER A 42 8.32 -23.98 8.90
CA SER A 42 7.43 -25.06 8.47
C SER A 42 6.11 -24.56 7.87
N ALA A 43 5.66 -23.36 8.22
CA ALA A 43 4.42 -22.81 7.71
C ALA A 43 4.47 -22.59 6.19
N SER A 44 3.49 -23.09 5.45
CA SER A 44 3.33 -22.84 4.02
C SER A 44 2.73 -21.45 3.75
N LYS A 45 1.97 -20.93 4.72
CA LYS A 45 1.31 -19.61 4.67
C LYS A 45 1.43 -18.89 6.01
N ILE A 46 1.77 -17.60 5.94
CA ILE A 46 1.93 -16.73 7.12
C ILE A 46 1.02 -15.50 6.96
N TYR A 47 0.28 -15.19 8.02
CA TYR A 47 -0.67 -14.09 8.04
C TYR A 47 -0.06 -12.84 8.66
N TYR A 48 -0.32 -11.69 8.03
CA TYR A 48 0.13 -10.36 8.47
C TYR A 48 1.62 -10.32 8.83
N PRO A 49 2.51 -10.63 7.85
CA PRO A 49 3.94 -10.76 8.12
C PRO A 49 4.68 -9.43 8.25
N THR A 50 4.07 -8.29 8.00
CA THR A 50 4.68 -6.98 7.70
C THR A 50 5.29 -6.91 6.28
N PRO A 51 5.48 -5.70 5.73
CA PRO A 51 6.16 -5.54 4.43
C PRO A 51 7.56 -6.15 4.40
N PHE A 52 8.32 -6.04 5.50
CA PHE A 52 9.68 -6.56 5.61
C PHE A 52 9.74 -8.09 5.50
N TYR A 53 8.90 -8.79 6.25
CA TYR A 53 8.89 -10.26 6.21
C TYR A 53 8.15 -10.81 4.99
N ALA A 54 7.22 -10.04 4.40
CA ALA A 54 6.45 -10.52 3.26
C ALA A 54 7.31 -10.81 2.04
N ASP A 55 8.33 -9.98 1.75
CA ASP A 55 9.21 -10.21 0.61
C ASP A 55 10.22 -11.33 0.87
N LEU A 56 10.68 -11.50 2.10
CA LEU A 56 11.52 -12.62 2.49
C LEU A 56 10.79 -13.96 2.37
N PHE A 57 9.53 -14.00 2.84
CA PHE A 57 8.71 -15.21 2.72
C PHE A 57 8.35 -15.55 1.28
N ASP A 58 8.07 -14.54 0.46
CA ASP A 58 7.86 -14.72 -0.98
C ASP A 58 9.11 -15.32 -1.66
N SER A 59 10.30 -14.81 -1.33
CA SER A 59 11.59 -15.33 -1.79
C SER A 59 11.85 -16.79 -1.34
N MET A 60 11.24 -17.21 -0.24
CA MET A 60 11.26 -18.60 0.25
C MET A 60 10.16 -19.48 -0.37
N GLY A 61 9.37 -18.97 -1.32
CA GLY A 61 8.23 -19.68 -1.90
C GLY A 61 7.04 -19.85 -0.96
N LYS A 62 6.95 -19.07 0.13
CA LYS A 62 5.85 -19.13 1.08
C LYS A 62 4.73 -18.15 0.69
N SER A 63 3.49 -18.57 0.86
CA SER A 63 2.35 -17.68 0.71
C SER A 63 2.21 -16.74 1.91
N THR A 64 1.77 -15.52 1.69
CA THR A 64 1.42 -14.58 2.76
C THR A 64 0.00 -14.03 2.60
N PHE A 65 -0.57 -13.54 3.69
CA PHE A 65 -1.81 -12.75 3.66
C PHE A 65 -1.65 -11.51 4.57
N PRO A 66 -1.83 -10.29 4.06
CA PRO A 66 -1.94 -9.96 2.63
C PRO A 66 -0.75 -10.48 1.82
N SER A 67 -0.93 -10.66 0.50
CA SER A 67 0.16 -11.11 -0.36
C SER A 67 1.30 -10.10 -0.41
N TYR A 68 2.50 -10.56 -0.67
CA TYR A 68 3.66 -9.69 -0.90
C TYR A 68 3.36 -8.59 -1.95
N HIS A 69 2.69 -8.96 -3.04
CA HIS A 69 2.32 -8.00 -4.09
C HIS A 69 1.39 -6.89 -3.58
N THR A 70 0.47 -7.23 -2.66
CA THR A 70 -0.38 -6.22 -1.98
C THR A 70 0.47 -5.21 -1.21
N TYR A 71 1.41 -5.68 -0.39
CA TYR A 71 2.32 -4.80 0.34
C TYR A 71 3.13 -3.89 -0.60
N LYS A 72 3.62 -4.46 -1.70
CA LYS A 72 4.44 -3.73 -2.68
C LYS A 72 3.68 -2.60 -3.38
N CYS A 73 2.39 -2.80 -3.68
CA CYS A 73 1.57 -1.83 -4.37
C CYS A 73 0.92 -0.81 -3.41
N VAL A 74 0.45 -1.23 -2.23
CA VAL A 74 -0.26 -0.35 -1.27
C VAL A 74 0.61 0.82 -0.79
N GLN A 75 1.91 0.61 -0.66
CA GLN A 75 2.84 1.63 -0.14
C GLN A 75 3.50 2.50 -1.23
N ASP A 76 3.27 2.20 -2.52
CA ASP A 76 3.90 2.90 -3.63
C ASP A 76 2.86 3.26 -4.70
N LYS A 77 2.39 4.52 -4.67
CA LYS A 77 1.40 5.04 -5.63
C LYS A 77 1.91 5.02 -7.07
N ILE A 78 3.23 5.11 -7.27
CA ILE A 78 3.84 5.04 -8.61
C ILE A 78 3.64 3.64 -9.18
N LYS A 79 3.96 2.61 -8.40
CA LYS A 79 3.75 1.21 -8.81
C LYS A 79 2.27 0.89 -9.01
N GLN A 80 1.40 1.37 -8.10
CA GLN A 80 -0.04 1.18 -8.21
C GLN A 80 -0.59 1.76 -9.52
N THR A 81 -0.23 2.99 -9.85
CA THR A 81 -0.68 3.63 -11.10
C THR A 81 -0.10 2.94 -12.34
N ALA A 82 1.17 2.54 -12.29
CA ALA A 82 1.76 1.77 -13.39
C ALA A 82 1.05 0.43 -13.59
N LEU A 83 0.68 -0.26 -12.51
CA LEU A 83 -0.10 -1.50 -12.58
C LEU A 83 -1.50 -1.26 -13.18
N PHE A 84 -2.18 -0.18 -12.80
CA PHE A 84 -3.48 0.17 -13.40
C PHE A 84 -3.36 0.41 -14.89
N ALA A 85 -2.33 1.14 -15.33
CA ALA A 85 -2.07 1.38 -16.75
C ALA A 85 -1.78 0.07 -17.50
N LEU A 86 -0.95 -0.82 -16.95
CA LEU A 86 -0.63 -2.12 -17.54
C LEU A 86 -1.85 -3.04 -17.67
N LEU A 87 -2.77 -2.96 -16.72
CA LEU A 87 -4.00 -3.76 -16.70
C LEU A 87 -5.18 -3.10 -17.44
N GLY A 88 -4.99 -1.91 -18.01
CA GLY A 88 -6.07 -1.15 -18.66
C GLY A 88 -7.17 -0.68 -17.70
N ILE A 89 -6.90 -0.59 -16.39
CA ILE A 89 -7.87 -0.14 -15.39
C ILE A 89 -8.03 1.38 -15.49
N PRO A 90 -9.25 1.89 -15.66
CA PRO A 90 -9.51 3.33 -15.67
C PRO A 90 -9.01 4.00 -14.39
N HIS A 91 -8.25 5.06 -14.53
CA HIS A 91 -7.75 5.86 -13.42
C HIS A 91 -7.51 7.30 -13.89
N PRO A 92 -7.51 8.29 -12.99
CA PRO A 92 -7.24 9.68 -13.34
C PRO A 92 -5.90 9.82 -14.04
N ARG A 93 -5.81 10.68 -15.04
CA ARG A 93 -4.57 10.97 -15.77
C ARG A 93 -3.46 11.33 -14.78
N THR A 94 -2.41 10.54 -14.78
CA THR A 94 -1.34 10.63 -13.78
C THR A 94 0.02 10.60 -14.46
N ARG A 95 0.97 11.39 -13.94
CA ARG A 95 2.36 11.38 -14.39
C ARG A 95 3.33 11.64 -13.24
N VAL A 96 4.47 10.97 -13.29
CA VAL A 96 5.58 11.15 -12.35
C VAL A 96 6.68 11.94 -13.03
N PHE A 97 7.24 12.92 -12.30
CA PHE A 97 8.30 13.79 -12.77
C PHE A 97 9.51 13.70 -11.82
N TYR A 98 10.67 13.35 -12.36
CA TYR A 98 11.91 13.21 -11.61
C TYR A 98 12.88 14.37 -11.89
N GLY A 99 13.54 14.84 -10.84
CA GLY A 99 14.55 15.88 -10.94
C GLY A 99 14.02 17.24 -11.43
N LYS A 100 14.87 18.26 -11.37
CA LYS A 100 14.50 19.65 -11.68
C LYS A 100 13.98 19.83 -13.11
N ARG A 101 14.67 19.23 -14.10
CA ARG A 101 14.31 19.34 -15.52
C ARG A 101 12.90 18.81 -15.83
N GLN A 102 12.52 17.66 -15.28
CA GLN A 102 11.17 17.13 -15.52
C GLN A 102 10.12 17.91 -14.72
N LYS A 103 10.41 18.28 -13.47
CA LYS A 103 9.49 19.04 -12.65
C LYS A 103 9.13 20.41 -13.24
N SER A 104 10.04 21.09 -13.95
CA SER A 104 9.75 22.35 -14.63
C SER A 104 8.72 22.21 -15.76
N LEU A 105 8.46 20.99 -16.25
CA LEU A 105 7.47 20.72 -17.29
C LEU A 105 6.05 20.47 -16.75
N ILE A 106 5.86 20.43 -15.42
CA ILE A 106 4.56 20.06 -14.83
C ILE A 106 3.46 21.02 -15.31
N SER A 107 3.65 22.32 -15.18
CA SER A 107 2.65 23.34 -15.54
C SER A 107 2.30 23.35 -17.04
N SER A 108 3.19 22.87 -17.91
CA SER A 108 2.89 22.71 -19.34
C SER A 108 2.07 21.45 -19.65
N LYS A 109 2.07 20.44 -18.74
CA LYS A 109 1.39 19.17 -18.91
C LYS A 109 0.08 19.07 -18.14
N PHE A 110 -0.05 19.79 -17.02
CA PHE A 110 -1.23 19.81 -16.16
C PHE A 110 -1.65 21.25 -15.91
N LYS A 111 -2.94 21.55 -16.23
CA LYS A 111 -3.55 22.84 -15.92
C LYS A 111 -3.99 22.87 -14.45
N PHE A 112 -3.83 23.99 -13.78
CA PHE A 112 -4.37 24.19 -12.44
C PHE A 112 -5.91 24.21 -12.44
N PRO A 113 -6.57 23.72 -11.37
CA PRO A 113 -5.95 22.98 -10.27
C PRO A 113 -5.67 21.51 -10.63
N PHE A 114 -4.72 20.90 -9.95
CA PHE A 114 -4.46 19.48 -10.05
C PHE A 114 -4.05 18.89 -8.67
N ILE A 115 -4.06 17.58 -8.55
CA ILE A 115 -3.67 16.89 -7.33
C ILE A 115 -2.19 16.48 -7.41
N ALA A 116 -1.47 16.79 -6.35
CA ALA A 116 -0.12 16.27 -6.11
C ALA A 116 -0.13 15.35 -4.89
N LYS A 117 0.65 14.25 -4.94
CA LYS A 117 0.67 13.27 -3.84
C LYS A 117 2.11 12.93 -3.46
N ILE A 118 2.35 12.70 -2.17
CA ILE A 118 3.57 12.02 -1.73
C ILE A 118 3.50 10.57 -2.24
N PRO A 119 4.42 10.15 -3.11
CA PRO A 119 4.26 8.89 -3.84
C PRO A 119 4.46 7.64 -2.97
N ARG A 120 5.26 7.73 -1.90
CA ARG A 120 5.61 6.60 -1.03
C ARG A 120 5.48 6.97 0.44
N GLY A 121 5.19 5.98 1.29
CA GLY A 121 5.16 6.16 2.74
C GLY A 121 4.03 7.04 3.28
N SER A 122 3.02 7.37 2.47
CA SER A 122 1.85 8.12 2.92
C SER A 122 0.55 7.38 2.65
N ALA A 123 -0.35 7.39 3.63
CA ALA A 123 -1.65 6.72 3.61
C ALA A 123 -2.73 7.59 4.28
N LEU A 124 -3.98 7.16 4.22
CA LEU A 124 -5.12 7.78 4.92
C LEU A 124 -5.34 9.26 4.55
N GLY A 125 -5.15 9.63 3.28
CA GLY A 125 -5.30 11.02 2.82
C GLY A 125 -4.10 11.92 3.14
N ARG A 126 -3.16 11.50 3.98
CA ARG A 126 -1.94 12.29 4.26
C ARG A 126 -1.08 12.37 3.01
N GLY A 127 -0.50 13.55 2.78
CA GLY A 127 0.36 13.79 1.60
C GLY A 127 -0.41 13.84 0.27
N VAL A 128 -1.64 14.32 0.30
CA VAL A 128 -2.45 14.71 -0.87
C VAL A 128 -2.62 16.21 -0.81
N PHE A 129 -2.29 16.90 -1.89
CA PHE A 129 -2.28 18.36 -2.00
C PHE A 129 -3.09 18.79 -3.22
N LEU A 130 -4.01 19.72 -3.06
CA LEU A 130 -4.60 20.47 -4.16
C LEU A 130 -3.61 21.58 -4.55
N ILE A 131 -3.18 21.57 -5.80
CA ILE A 131 -2.23 22.54 -6.34
C ILE A 131 -3.00 23.50 -7.25
N GLU A 132 -3.20 24.72 -6.77
CA GLU A 132 -4.03 25.73 -7.43
C GLU A 132 -3.20 26.73 -8.23
N ASN A 133 -1.90 26.84 -7.92
CA ASN A 133 -1.03 27.84 -8.54
C ASN A 133 0.45 27.41 -8.51
N GLN A 134 1.27 28.18 -9.20
CA GLN A 134 2.71 27.92 -9.33
C GLN A 134 3.44 27.89 -8.00
N ALA A 135 3.11 28.80 -7.07
CA ALA A 135 3.78 28.86 -5.77
C ALA A 135 3.49 27.60 -4.90
N ALA A 136 2.25 27.06 -4.98
CA ALA A 136 1.91 25.79 -4.33
C ALA A 136 2.67 24.62 -4.96
N LEU A 137 2.81 24.62 -6.29
CA LEU A 137 3.60 23.61 -7.01
C LEU A 137 5.07 23.62 -6.57
N GLU A 138 5.69 24.77 -6.46
CA GLU A 138 7.08 24.90 -6.07
C GLU A 138 7.32 24.38 -4.65
N ARG A 139 6.43 24.75 -3.70
CA ARG A 139 6.49 24.22 -2.32
C ARG A 139 6.39 22.71 -2.28
N TYR A 140 5.46 22.11 -3.05
CA TYR A 140 5.35 20.65 -3.14
C TYR A 140 6.59 20.03 -3.76
N CYS A 141 7.09 20.57 -4.87
CA CYS A 141 8.27 20.05 -5.58
C CYS A 141 9.54 20.08 -4.75
N ALA A 142 9.66 21.03 -3.80
CA ALA A 142 10.79 21.10 -2.88
C ALA A 142 10.79 19.96 -1.84
N GLN A 143 9.63 19.41 -1.51
CA GLN A 143 9.47 18.39 -0.48
C GLN A 143 9.65 16.94 -1.00
N VAL A 144 9.65 16.73 -2.31
CA VAL A 144 9.63 15.38 -2.88
C VAL A 144 10.75 15.19 -3.90
N THR A 145 11.35 14.01 -3.92
CA THR A 145 12.32 13.62 -4.96
C THR A 145 11.59 13.37 -6.28
N ALA A 146 10.50 12.62 -6.24
CA ALA A 146 9.63 12.34 -7.38
C ALA A 146 8.29 13.05 -7.19
N ALA A 147 7.90 13.94 -8.11
CA ALA A 147 6.61 14.60 -8.09
C ALA A 147 5.56 13.70 -8.76
N TYR A 148 4.57 13.24 -7.98
CA TYR A 148 3.44 12.47 -8.46
C TYR A 148 2.26 13.42 -8.68
N ILE A 149 1.93 13.68 -9.94
CA ILE A 149 0.91 14.63 -10.35
C ILE A 149 -0.26 13.87 -10.98
N GLN A 150 -1.47 14.23 -10.59
CA GLN A 150 -2.71 13.62 -11.05
C GLN A 150 -3.72 14.74 -11.39
N GLU A 151 -4.52 14.56 -12.43
CA GLU A 151 -5.58 15.49 -12.71
C GLU A 151 -6.57 15.62 -11.55
N TYR A 152 -7.12 16.80 -11.39
CA TYR A 152 -8.20 17.05 -10.44
C TYR A 152 -9.53 16.61 -11.05
N LEU A 153 -10.25 15.78 -10.34
CA LEU A 153 -11.62 15.39 -10.66
C LEU A 153 -12.53 16.03 -9.60
N PRO A 154 -13.50 16.86 -10.02
CA PRO A 154 -14.43 17.52 -9.09
C PRO A 154 -15.51 16.53 -8.62
N ILE A 155 -15.11 15.57 -7.80
CA ILE A 155 -16.02 14.58 -7.21
C ILE A 155 -16.39 15.00 -5.78
N ASP A 156 -17.66 14.88 -5.43
CA ASP A 156 -18.19 15.14 -4.08
C ASP A 156 -18.20 13.90 -3.19
N ARG A 157 -18.08 12.73 -3.79
CA ARG A 157 -18.10 11.44 -3.09
C ARG A 157 -17.32 10.38 -3.84
N ASP A 158 -16.89 9.35 -3.13
CA ASP A 158 -16.37 8.12 -3.70
C ASP A 158 -17.11 6.90 -3.11
N MET A 159 -17.07 5.78 -3.81
CA MET A 159 -17.65 4.52 -3.34
C MET A 159 -16.55 3.66 -2.73
N ARG A 160 -16.72 3.26 -1.47
CA ARG A 160 -15.89 2.25 -0.83
C ARG A 160 -16.54 0.89 -0.95
N ILE A 161 -15.83 -0.05 -1.54
CA ILE A 161 -16.26 -1.45 -1.67
C ILE A 161 -15.34 -2.31 -0.81
N VAL A 162 -15.93 -3.12 0.07
CA VAL A 162 -15.21 -4.07 0.93
C VAL A 162 -15.40 -5.47 0.36
N VAL A 163 -14.28 -6.11 0.04
CA VAL A 163 -14.25 -7.45 -0.54
C VAL A 163 -13.54 -8.39 0.43
N ILE A 164 -14.15 -9.54 0.71
CA ILE A 164 -13.53 -10.63 1.48
C ILE A 164 -13.50 -11.87 0.58
N GLY A 165 -12.31 -12.37 0.32
CA GLY A 165 -12.13 -13.41 -0.67
C GLY A 165 -12.54 -12.92 -2.07
N ARG A 166 -13.64 -13.46 -2.60
CA ARG A 166 -14.23 -13.08 -3.91
C ARG A 166 -15.61 -12.43 -3.78
N GLN A 167 -16.06 -12.16 -2.56
CA GLN A 167 -17.39 -11.62 -2.29
C GLN A 167 -17.33 -10.16 -1.87
N VAL A 168 -18.19 -9.34 -2.45
CA VAL A 168 -18.46 -8.00 -1.95
C VAL A 168 -19.35 -8.14 -0.72
N VAL A 169 -18.82 -7.77 0.45
CA VAL A 169 -19.52 -7.90 1.74
C VAL A 169 -20.12 -6.58 2.19
N HIS A 170 -19.63 -5.46 1.68
CA HIS A 170 -20.13 -4.13 2.01
C HIS A 170 -19.77 -3.12 0.94
N ALA A 171 -20.63 -2.14 0.72
CA ALA A 171 -20.36 -0.98 -0.12
C ALA A 171 -21.02 0.26 0.48
N TYR A 172 -20.32 1.40 0.50
CA TYR A 172 -20.86 2.65 1.02
C TYR A 172 -20.23 3.87 0.34
N TRP A 173 -20.98 4.95 0.32
CA TRP A 173 -20.47 6.24 -0.15
C TRP A 173 -19.63 6.90 0.94
N ARG A 174 -18.49 7.41 0.53
CA ARG A 174 -17.68 8.29 1.35
C ARG A 174 -17.82 9.69 0.77
N ILE A 175 -18.46 10.59 1.53
CA ILE A 175 -18.66 11.99 1.15
C ILE A 175 -17.41 12.76 1.57
N ALA A 176 -16.90 13.63 0.69
CA ALA A 176 -15.83 14.55 1.05
C ALA A 176 -16.38 15.56 2.08
N PRO A 177 -15.61 15.89 3.15
CA PRO A 177 -16.02 16.90 4.12
C PRO A 177 -16.04 18.30 3.49
#